data_1509b8f4ab0229fe3de3466042eb3877
#
_entry.id   1509b8f4ab0229fe3de3466042eb3877
#
_cell.length_a   1.000
_cell.length_b   1.000
_cell.length_c   1.000
_cell.angle_alpha   90.00
_cell.angle_beta   90.00
_cell.angle_gamma   90.00
#
_symmetry.space_group_name_H-M   'P 1'
#
loop_
_entity.id
_entity.type
_entity.pdbx_description
1 polymer ?
#
loop_
_entity_poly.entity_id
_entity_poly.type
_entity_poly.pdbx_seq_one_letter_code
_entity_poly.pdbx_strand_id
1 'polypeptide(L)'
;MKTLDYLHLNENKVNSVVSALHQLLADFQVHYTNLRGFHWDIKGHGFFVLHSKFEDMYNDAAEKVDEIAERILMLGSSPENKFSSYLKVAKVKEISGITCGGEAVDHILETYSYLIGEERKVIELANDCLLYTSDAA
;
A
#
# COMPACT_ATOMS: atom_id res chain seq x y z
N MET A 1 4.38 -26.46 15.99
CA MET A 1 4.33 -25.10 16.61
C MET A 1 4.30 -24.05 15.50
N LYS A 2 3.39 -23.10 15.59
CA LYS A 2 3.26 -22.05 14.58
C LYS A 2 4.35 -21.00 14.74
N THR A 3 4.65 -20.26 13.69
CA THR A 3 5.64 -19.17 13.71
C THR A 3 5.39 -18.18 14.85
N LEU A 4 4.12 -17.80 15.07
CA LEU A 4 3.75 -16.84 16.13
C LEU A 4 4.08 -17.36 17.52
N ASP A 5 4.00 -18.68 17.75
CA ASP A 5 4.33 -19.29 19.02
C ASP A 5 5.81 -19.13 19.33
N TYR A 6 6.68 -19.30 18.32
CA TYR A 6 8.12 -19.12 18.48
C TYR A 6 8.47 -17.65 18.77
N LEU A 7 7.70 -16.71 18.23
CA LEU A 7 7.92 -15.29 18.42
C LEU A 7 7.24 -14.75 19.68
N HIS A 8 6.49 -15.58 20.39
CA HIS A 8 5.75 -15.19 21.60
C HIS A 8 4.76 -14.04 21.34
N LEU A 9 4.12 -14.05 20.16
CA LEU A 9 3.15 -13.05 19.77
C LEU A 9 1.72 -13.56 19.94
N ASN A 10 0.82 -12.66 20.33
CA ASN A 10 -0.60 -12.98 20.48
C ASN A 10 -1.24 -13.11 19.09
N GLU A 11 -1.78 -14.28 18.77
CA GLU A 11 -2.37 -14.58 17.47
C GLU A 11 -3.52 -13.62 17.09
N ASN A 12 -4.40 -13.30 18.05
CA ASN A 12 -5.54 -12.42 17.77
C ASN A 12 -5.08 -11.00 17.43
N LYS A 13 -4.09 -10.48 18.13
CA LYS A 13 -3.53 -9.15 17.87
C LYS A 13 -2.77 -9.12 16.54
N VAL A 14 -2.02 -10.18 16.25
CA VAL A 14 -1.29 -10.30 14.98
C VAL A 14 -2.28 -10.40 13.82
N ASN A 15 -3.39 -11.13 13.98
CA ASN A 15 -4.41 -11.22 12.93
C ASN A 15 -5.02 -9.85 12.61
N SER A 16 -5.15 -8.98 13.60
CA SER A 16 -5.61 -7.60 13.37
C SER A 16 -4.60 -6.81 12.53
N VAL A 17 -3.31 -6.98 12.79
CA VAL A 17 -2.24 -6.36 11.98
C VAL A 17 -2.27 -6.92 10.56
N VAL A 18 -2.38 -8.23 10.41
CA VAL A 18 -2.42 -8.89 9.10
C VAL A 18 -3.61 -8.39 8.28
N SER A 19 -4.78 -8.25 8.91
CA SER A 19 -5.97 -7.72 8.24
C SER A 19 -5.75 -6.29 7.75
N ALA A 20 -5.14 -5.44 8.58
CA ALA A 20 -4.81 -4.06 8.21
C ALA A 20 -3.77 -4.01 7.10
N LEU A 21 -2.79 -4.92 7.11
CA LEU A 21 -1.79 -5.02 6.05
C LEU A 21 -2.42 -5.48 4.72
N HIS A 22 -3.40 -6.39 4.76
CA HIS A 22 -4.13 -6.78 3.55
C HIS A 22 -4.94 -5.63 2.96
N GLN A 23 -5.55 -4.80 3.81
CA GLN A 23 -6.24 -3.59 3.36
C GLN A 23 -5.24 -2.65 2.67
N LEU A 24 -4.10 -2.43 3.31
CA LEU A 24 -3.05 -1.56 2.78
C LEU A 24 -2.48 -2.11 1.47
N LEU A 25 -2.28 -3.42 1.38
CA LEU A 25 -1.81 -4.08 0.16
C LEU A 25 -2.75 -3.82 -1.02
N ALA A 26 -4.04 -4.02 -0.80
CA ALA A 26 -5.05 -3.80 -1.84
C ALA A 26 -5.05 -2.33 -2.30
N ASP A 27 -5.00 -1.40 -1.36
CA ASP A 27 -4.99 0.03 -1.66
C ASP A 27 -3.72 0.46 -2.40
N PHE A 28 -2.56 -0.07 -2.02
CA PHE A 28 -1.30 0.21 -2.74
C PHE A 28 -1.29 -0.37 -4.15
N GLN A 29 -1.91 -1.51 -4.38
CA GLN A 29 -2.02 -2.10 -5.72
C GLN A 29 -2.82 -1.19 -6.66
N VAL A 30 -3.94 -0.66 -6.19
CA VAL A 30 -4.77 0.27 -6.98
C VAL A 30 -4.02 1.59 -7.19
N HIS A 31 -3.40 2.12 -6.14
CA HIS A 31 -2.59 3.34 -6.22
C HIS A 31 -1.45 3.20 -7.23
N TYR A 32 -0.72 2.09 -7.18
CA TYR A 32 0.35 1.77 -8.13
C TYR A 32 -0.17 1.83 -9.58
N THR A 33 -1.31 1.20 -9.82
CA THR A 33 -1.91 1.16 -11.15
C THR A 33 -2.37 2.55 -11.60
N ASN A 34 -2.94 3.35 -10.68
CA ASN A 34 -3.33 4.73 -10.97
C ASN A 34 -2.12 5.59 -11.35
N LEU A 35 -1.01 5.45 -10.62
CA LEU A 35 0.23 6.20 -10.91
C LEU A 35 0.77 5.87 -12.30
N ARG A 36 0.74 4.61 -12.70
CA ARG A 36 1.15 4.20 -14.04
C ARG A 36 0.23 4.83 -15.09
N GLY A 37 -1.06 4.86 -14.82
CA GLY A 37 -2.03 5.52 -15.71
C GLY A 37 -1.74 7.01 -15.86
N PHE A 38 -1.42 7.70 -14.79
CA PHE A 38 -1.02 9.11 -14.82
C PHE A 38 0.26 9.29 -15.66
N HIS A 39 1.25 8.42 -15.46
CA HIS A 39 2.49 8.43 -16.21
C HIS A 39 2.24 8.27 -17.71
N TRP A 40 1.31 7.41 -18.11
CA TRP A 40 0.99 7.16 -19.52
C TRP A 40 0.14 8.26 -20.14
N ASP A 41 -0.84 8.78 -19.39
CA ASP A 41 -1.88 9.63 -19.94
C ASP A 41 -1.59 11.13 -19.89
N ILE A 42 -0.66 11.56 -19.05
CA ILE A 42 -0.33 12.98 -18.90
C ILE A 42 0.06 13.59 -20.25
N LYS A 43 -0.40 14.82 -20.50
CA LYS A 43 -0.16 15.54 -21.75
C LYS A 43 0.14 17.01 -21.44
N GLY A 44 0.71 17.67 -22.45
CA GLY A 44 0.87 19.11 -22.47
C GLY A 44 2.11 19.60 -21.74
N HIS A 45 1.98 20.78 -21.17
CA HIS A 45 3.09 21.48 -20.53
C HIS A 45 3.56 20.70 -19.28
N GLY A 46 4.87 20.53 -19.19
CA GLY A 46 5.44 19.78 -18.06
C GLY A 46 5.41 18.27 -18.22
N PHE A 47 5.05 17.76 -19.41
CA PHE A 47 4.98 16.32 -19.67
C PHE A 47 6.22 15.56 -19.20
N PHE A 48 7.41 15.97 -19.64
CA PHE A 48 8.62 15.21 -19.35
C PHE A 48 8.92 15.13 -17.85
N VAL A 49 8.72 16.23 -17.14
CA VAL A 49 8.97 16.29 -15.69
C VAL A 49 7.97 15.40 -14.94
N LEU A 50 6.69 15.53 -15.25
CA LEU A 50 5.63 14.76 -14.55
C LEU A 50 5.65 13.28 -14.94
N HIS A 51 5.88 12.99 -16.22
CA HIS A 51 6.01 11.61 -16.71
C HIS A 51 7.12 10.87 -15.94
N SER A 52 8.29 11.49 -15.83
CA SER A 52 9.43 10.94 -15.09
C SER A 52 9.12 10.83 -13.59
N LYS A 53 8.47 11.84 -13.02
CA LYS A 53 8.14 11.85 -11.59
C LYS A 53 7.13 10.77 -11.23
N PHE A 54 6.11 10.59 -12.05
CA PHE A 54 5.12 9.53 -11.84
C PHE A 54 5.76 8.14 -11.98
N GLU A 55 6.74 7.99 -12.86
CA GLU A 55 7.51 6.74 -12.96
C GLU A 55 8.25 6.43 -11.65
N ASP A 56 8.95 7.42 -11.08
CA ASP A 56 9.62 7.26 -9.79
C ASP A 56 8.61 6.86 -8.71
N MET A 57 7.45 7.47 -8.74
CA MET A 57 6.41 7.21 -7.75
C MET A 57 5.82 5.80 -7.88
N TYR A 58 5.57 5.32 -9.10
CA TYR A 58 5.02 3.97 -9.22
C TYR A 58 6.07 2.90 -8.93
N ASN A 59 7.34 3.16 -9.21
CA ASN A 59 8.40 2.25 -8.81
C ASN A 59 8.52 2.16 -7.30
N ASP A 60 8.40 3.28 -6.60
CA ASP A 60 8.37 3.32 -5.13
C ASP A 60 7.15 2.56 -4.59
N ALA A 61 5.98 2.76 -5.19
CA ALA A 61 4.77 2.04 -4.79
C ALA A 61 4.91 0.53 -4.99
N ALA A 62 5.57 0.09 -6.07
CA ALA A 62 5.85 -1.32 -6.31
C ALA A 62 6.72 -1.94 -5.20
N GLU A 63 7.74 -1.20 -4.75
CA GLU A 63 8.59 -1.65 -3.64
C GLU A 63 7.77 -1.78 -2.36
N LYS A 64 6.89 -0.82 -2.08
CA LYS A 64 6.03 -0.85 -0.91
C LYS A 64 5.04 -2.02 -0.94
N VAL A 65 4.48 -2.32 -2.10
CA VAL A 65 3.63 -3.50 -2.29
C VAL A 65 4.38 -4.77 -1.87
N ASP A 66 5.61 -4.91 -2.33
CA ASP A 66 6.43 -6.08 -2.01
C ASP A 66 6.76 -6.15 -0.51
N GLU A 67 7.14 -5.03 0.08
CA GLU A 67 7.42 -4.94 1.52
C GLU A 67 6.20 -5.32 2.37
N ILE A 68 5.01 -4.85 2.01
CA ILE A 68 3.77 -5.17 2.72
C ILE A 68 3.48 -6.67 2.60
N ALA A 69 3.59 -7.22 1.40
CA ALA A 69 3.34 -8.65 1.16
C ALA A 69 4.33 -9.51 1.96
N GLU A 70 5.60 -9.15 1.97
CA GLU A 70 6.62 -9.87 2.72
C GLU A 70 6.37 -9.81 4.22
N ARG A 71 5.90 -8.67 4.73
CA ARG A 71 5.54 -8.54 6.14
C ARG A 71 4.38 -9.48 6.50
N ILE A 72 3.39 -9.62 5.62
CA ILE A 72 2.29 -10.58 5.82
C ILE A 72 2.85 -12.00 5.90
N LEU A 73 3.80 -12.35 5.02
CA LEU A 73 4.46 -13.66 5.07
C LEU A 73 5.20 -13.88 6.40
N MET A 74 5.93 -12.88 6.88
CA MET A 74 6.66 -12.96 8.15
C MET A 74 5.73 -13.21 9.33
N LEU A 75 4.49 -12.74 9.25
CA LEU A 75 3.48 -12.93 10.29
C LEU A 75 2.73 -14.26 10.15
N GLY A 76 3.15 -15.11 9.23
CA GLY A 76 2.61 -16.46 9.08
C GLY A 76 1.36 -16.54 8.21
N SER A 77 1.04 -15.49 7.48
CA SER A 77 -0.12 -15.46 6.58
C SER A 77 0.33 -15.39 5.12
N SER A 78 -0.60 -15.61 4.20
CA SER A 78 -0.32 -15.56 2.77
C SER A 78 -0.92 -14.27 2.19
N PRO A 79 -0.12 -13.43 1.53
CA PRO A 79 -0.65 -12.22 0.93
C PRO A 79 -1.55 -12.52 -0.25
N GLU A 80 -2.63 -11.78 -0.38
CA GLU A 80 -3.54 -11.86 -1.52
C GLU A 80 -2.81 -11.49 -2.81
N ASN A 81 -3.10 -12.18 -3.91
CA ASN A 81 -2.41 -11.94 -5.18
C ASN A 81 -3.33 -11.89 -6.40
N LYS A 82 -4.63 -11.64 -6.20
CA LYS A 82 -5.59 -11.54 -7.29
C LYS A 82 -6.12 -10.11 -7.42
N PHE A 83 -6.11 -9.57 -8.63
CA PHE A 83 -6.67 -8.24 -8.89
C PHE A 83 -8.13 -8.12 -8.46
N SER A 84 -8.94 -9.15 -8.73
CA SER A 84 -10.35 -9.15 -8.32
C SER A 84 -10.51 -9.00 -6.81
N SER A 85 -9.64 -9.63 -6.03
CA SER A 85 -9.66 -9.50 -4.57
C SER A 85 -9.21 -8.12 -4.12
N TYR A 86 -8.19 -7.55 -4.74
CA TYR A 86 -7.75 -6.19 -4.45
C TYR A 86 -8.87 -5.18 -4.68
N LEU A 87 -9.57 -5.31 -5.81
CA LEU A 87 -10.65 -4.38 -6.16
C LEU A 87 -11.84 -4.47 -5.20
N LYS A 88 -12.12 -5.64 -4.65
CA LYS A 88 -13.18 -5.80 -3.66
C LYS A 88 -12.87 -5.12 -2.35
N VAL A 89 -11.61 -5.12 -1.94
CA VAL A 89 -11.17 -4.65 -0.62
C VAL A 89 -10.73 -3.19 -0.67
N ALA A 90 -10.11 -2.76 -1.76
CA ALA A 90 -9.51 -1.43 -1.85
C ALA A 90 -10.54 -0.31 -1.68
N LYS A 91 -10.16 0.69 -0.91
CA LYS A 91 -10.91 1.95 -0.75
C LYS A 91 -10.39 3.01 -1.71
N VAL A 92 -9.14 2.90 -2.15
CA VAL A 92 -8.60 3.73 -3.23
C VAL A 92 -9.34 3.33 -4.53
N LYS A 93 -9.90 4.31 -5.21
CA LYS A 93 -10.67 4.09 -6.44
C LYS A 93 -9.76 4.07 -7.65
N GLU A 94 -10.12 3.25 -8.63
CA GLU A 94 -9.47 3.28 -9.94
C GLU A 94 -9.71 4.63 -10.61
N ILE A 95 -8.65 5.22 -11.16
CA ILE A 95 -8.70 6.52 -11.82
C ILE A 95 -8.05 6.36 -13.19
N SER A 96 -8.72 6.80 -14.23
CA SER A 96 -8.20 6.72 -15.59
C SER A 96 -8.57 7.97 -16.40
N GLY A 97 -7.86 8.15 -17.51
CA GLY A 97 -8.16 9.24 -18.44
C GLY A 97 -7.76 10.62 -17.95
N ILE A 98 -6.90 10.72 -16.96
CA ILE A 98 -6.43 12.01 -16.45
C ILE A 98 -5.23 12.48 -17.27
N THR A 99 -5.42 13.57 -18.01
CA THR A 99 -4.39 14.13 -18.89
C THR A 99 -3.77 15.41 -18.35
N CYS A 100 -4.40 16.05 -17.36
CA CYS A 100 -3.92 17.28 -16.75
C CYS A 100 -3.07 16.97 -15.53
N GLY A 101 -1.86 17.54 -15.49
CA GLY A 101 -0.94 17.34 -14.38
C GLY A 101 -1.48 17.77 -13.03
N GLY A 102 -2.20 18.90 -12.98
CA GLY A 102 -2.81 19.40 -11.76
C GLY A 102 -3.83 18.44 -11.18
N GLU A 103 -4.70 17.87 -12.02
CA GLU A 103 -5.67 16.87 -11.58
C GLU A 103 -4.98 15.61 -11.05
N ALA A 104 -3.95 15.15 -11.76
CA ALA A 104 -3.20 13.96 -11.33
C ALA A 104 -2.59 14.18 -9.94
N VAL A 105 -1.98 15.34 -9.72
CA VAL A 105 -1.37 15.69 -8.42
C VAL A 105 -2.43 15.75 -7.33
N ASP A 106 -3.59 16.34 -7.60
CA ASP A 106 -4.69 16.40 -6.63
C ASP A 106 -5.14 15.00 -6.21
N HIS A 107 -5.30 14.09 -7.17
CA HIS A 107 -5.64 12.69 -6.87
C HIS A 107 -4.56 12.01 -6.02
N ILE A 108 -3.30 12.25 -6.35
CA ILE A 108 -2.17 11.67 -5.59
C ILE A 108 -2.18 12.18 -4.15
N LEU A 109 -2.40 13.47 -3.93
CA LEU A 109 -2.43 14.05 -2.59
C LEU A 109 -3.58 13.49 -1.75
N GLU A 110 -4.75 13.33 -2.34
CA GLU A 110 -5.90 12.70 -1.66
C GLU A 110 -5.59 11.26 -1.28
N THR A 111 -4.99 10.50 -2.21
CA THR A 111 -4.62 9.11 -1.96
C THR A 111 -3.57 9.01 -0.87
N TYR A 112 -2.56 9.87 -0.88
CA TYR A 112 -1.53 9.90 0.16
C TYR A 112 -2.13 10.19 1.53
N SER A 113 -3.06 11.12 1.62
CA SER A 113 -3.74 11.43 2.89
C SER A 113 -4.41 10.18 3.45
N TYR A 114 -5.12 9.44 2.61
CA TYR A 114 -5.78 8.20 2.99
C TYR A 114 -4.75 7.13 3.41
N LEU A 115 -3.72 6.91 2.59
CA LEU A 115 -2.70 5.89 2.85
C LEU A 115 -1.93 6.16 4.14
N ILE A 116 -1.59 7.41 4.42
CA ILE A 116 -0.91 7.79 5.66
C ILE A 116 -1.79 7.44 6.86
N GLY A 117 -3.09 7.70 6.77
CA GLY A 117 -4.05 7.33 7.82
C GLY A 117 -4.06 5.82 8.06
N GLU A 118 -4.08 5.03 7.00
CA GLU A 118 -4.05 3.57 7.10
C GLU A 118 -2.72 3.05 7.65
N GLU A 119 -1.61 3.63 7.22
CA GLU A 119 -0.29 3.27 7.74
C GLU A 119 -0.19 3.54 9.24
N ARG A 120 -0.73 4.66 9.71
CA ARG A 120 -0.76 4.98 11.16
C ARG A 120 -1.57 3.95 11.94
N LYS A 121 -2.67 3.46 11.38
CA LYS A 121 -3.46 2.39 12.01
C LYS A 121 -2.65 1.10 12.14
N VAL A 122 -1.88 0.75 11.10
CA VAL A 122 -0.99 -0.42 11.15
C VAL A 122 0.04 -0.27 12.26
N ILE A 123 0.65 0.90 12.38
CA ILE A 123 1.63 1.18 13.43
C ILE A 123 1.01 1.02 14.82
N GLU A 124 -0.18 1.56 15.04
CA GLU A 124 -0.88 1.42 16.32
C GLU A 124 -1.16 -0.03 16.65
N LEU A 125 -1.65 -0.80 15.70
CA LEU A 125 -1.92 -2.23 15.89
C LEU A 125 -0.64 -3.02 16.13
N ALA A 126 0.43 -2.67 15.45
CA ALA A 126 1.74 -3.31 15.63
C ALA A 126 2.31 -3.01 17.02
N ASN A 127 2.20 -1.79 17.50
CA ASN A 127 2.60 -1.43 18.87
C ASN A 127 1.82 -2.21 19.92
N ASP A 128 0.52 -2.39 19.67
CA ASP A 128 -0.37 -3.09 20.58
C ASP A 128 0.03 -4.55 20.79
N CYS A 129 0.58 -5.19 19.76
CA CYS A 129 1.06 -6.57 19.83
C CYS A 129 2.59 -6.68 19.92
N LEU A 130 3.29 -5.58 20.12
CA LEU A 130 4.75 -5.51 20.26
C LEU A 130 5.53 -5.83 18.98
N LEU A 131 4.88 -5.90 17.82
CA LEU A 131 5.56 -6.15 16.54
C LEU A 131 6.56 -5.05 16.21
N TYR A 132 6.19 -3.82 16.45
CA TYR A 132 7.07 -2.68 16.20
C TYR A 132 8.36 -2.77 17.03
N THR A 133 8.24 -3.16 18.29
CA THR A 133 9.37 -3.32 19.18
C THR A 133 10.29 -4.45 18.70
N SER A 134 9.72 -5.55 18.22
CA SER A 134 10.47 -6.66 17.65
C SER A 134 11.27 -6.25 16.42
N ASP A 135 10.70 -5.42 15.57
CA ASP A 135 11.39 -4.92 14.38
C ASP A 135 12.54 -3.98 14.72
N ALA A 136 12.40 -3.20 15.79
CA ALA A 136 13.44 -2.30 16.24
C ALA A 136 14.63 -3.06 16.81
N ALA A 137 14.37 -4.24 17.33
CA ALA A 137 15.43 -5.10 17.86
C ALA A 137 16.18 -5.82 16.76
#